data_2273bd6a6d3e8f14069c93466ad84744
#
_entry.id   2273bd6a6d3e8f14069c93466ad84744
#
_cell.length_a   1.000
_cell.length_b   1.000
_cell.length_c   1.000
_cell.angle_alpha   90.00
_cell.angle_beta   90.00
_cell.angle_gamma   90.00
#
_symmetry.space_group_name_H-M   'P 1'
#
loop_
_entity.id
_entity.type
_entity.pdbx_description
1 polymer ?
#
loop_
_entity_poly.entity_id
_entity_poly.type
_entity_poly.pdbx_seq_one_letter_code
_entity_poly.pdbx_strand_id
1 'polypeptide(L)'
;MMKLIVCIVLTLTLSNVFGQESNNGKKLWADSCLNKKAPEFVVEEWISQQPKLKGKFILIDFWATWCGPCRKAIPELNEFAKKFGKKLVVIGISDETADKVKEMKDPNIEYYSAVDTKGVMKKALGVKGIPHVILIDPKGIVRWEGFPLLQGHELTAEVIEKIMKKYK
;
A
#
# COMPACT_ATOMS: atom_id res chain seq x y z
N MET A 1 8.70 20.92 72.72
CA MET A 1 9.30 21.20 71.36
C MET A 1 9.09 19.99 70.47
N MET A 2 8.09 20.01 69.61
CA MET A 2 7.65 18.90 68.79
C MET A 2 8.11 19.22 67.34
N LYS A 3 9.05 18.43 66.82
CA LYS A 3 9.54 18.60 65.47
C LYS A 3 8.59 17.89 64.48
N LEU A 4 7.95 18.69 63.67
CA LEU A 4 7.09 18.22 62.58
C LEU A 4 7.98 17.74 61.42
N ILE A 5 7.95 16.45 61.11
CA ILE A 5 8.63 15.88 59.91
C ILE A 5 7.61 15.93 58.80
N VAL A 6 7.86 16.79 57.80
CA VAL A 6 7.07 16.86 56.58
C VAL A 6 7.66 15.85 55.61
N CYS A 7 6.97 14.72 55.37
CA CYS A 7 7.26 13.80 54.30
C CYS A 7 6.72 14.34 52.95
N ILE A 8 7.62 14.82 52.12
CA ILE A 8 7.27 15.17 50.73
C ILE A 8 7.21 13.86 49.94
N VAL A 9 6.01 13.43 49.58
CA VAL A 9 5.80 12.32 48.66
C VAL A 9 5.92 12.86 47.23
N LEU A 10 7.05 12.57 46.60
CA LEU A 10 7.29 12.92 45.20
C LEU A 10 6.60 11.89 44.33
N THR A 11 5.40 12.17 43.83
CA THR A 11 4.70 11.34 42.84
C THR A 11 5.31 11.56 41.46
N LEU A 12 6.14 10.61 41.02
CA LEU A 12 6.57 10.57 39.63
C LEU A 12 5.36 10.14 38.75
N THR A 13 4.76 11.09 38.08
CA THR A 13 3.84 10.82 36.98
C THR A 13 4.66 10.39 35.74
N LEU A 14 4.68 9.10 35.47
CA LEU A 14 5.14 8.61 34.17
C LEU A 14 4.15 9.09 33.12
N SER A 15 4.47 10.19 32.45
CA SER A 15 3.79 10.59 31.23
C SER A 15 4.17 9.59 30.13
N ASN A 16 3.25 8.69 29.78
CA ASN A 16 3.33 7.91 28.56
C ASN A 16 3.26 8.88 27.37
N VAL A 17 4.42 9.30 26.88
CA VAL A 17 4.53 9.95 25.57
C VAL A 17 4.30 8.86 24.52
N PHE A 18 3.04 8.62 24.18
CA PHE A 18 2.70 7.97 22.93
C PHE A 18 3.19 8.92 21.83
N GLY A 19 4.30 8.56 21.20
CA GLY A 19 4.80 9.24 20.02
C GLY A 19 3.70 9.24 18.96
N GLN A 20 3.03 10.37 18.78
CA GLN A 20 2.31 10.67 17.56
C GLN A 20 3.38 10.68 16.45
N GLU A 21 3.45 9.60 15.66
CA GLU A 21 4.13 9.66 14.37
C GLU A 21 3.46 10.79 13.59
N SER A 22 4.15 11.91 13.51
CA SER A 22 3.75 13.05 12.70
C SER A 22 3.59 12.56 11.27
N ASN A 23 2.38 12.67 10.74
CA ASN A 23 2.02 12.42 9.35
C ASN A 23 2.65 13.52 8.50
N ASN A 24 3.97 13.40 8.27
CA ASN A 24 4.83 14.44 7.75
C ASN A 24 4.52 14.63 6.25
N GLY A 25 3.54 15.50 5.94
CA GLY A 25 3.34 16.07 4.59
C GLY A 25 2.84 15.12 3.50
N LYS A 26 2.58 13.85 3.80
CA LYS A 26 2.10 12.86 2.83
C LYS A 26 0.66 13.18 2.41
N LYS A 27 0.50 13.70 1.20
CA LYS A 27 -0.84 13.89 0.61
C LYS A 27 -1.38 12.54 0.15
N LEU A 28 -2.21 11.90 0.96
CA LEU A 28 -2.91 10.69 0.61
C LEU A 28 -4.25 11.06 -0.05
N TRP A 29 -4.49 10.53 -1.26
CA TRP A 29 -5.76 10.69 -1.98
C TRP A 29 -6.64 9.43 -1.82
N ALA A 30 -6.65 8.90 -0.61
CA ALA A 30 -7.40 7.73 -0.19
C ALA A 30 -7.64 7.79 1.32
N ASP A 31 -8.52 6.95 1.84
CA ASP A 31 -8.65 6.75 3.28
C ASP A 31 -7.47 5.89 3.77
N SER A 32 -6.78 6.35 4.84
CA SER A 32 -5.63 5.60 5.32
C SER A 32 -6.04 4.25 5.91
N CYS A 33 -5.46 3.20 5.36
CA CYS A 33 -5.57 1.82 5.83
C CYS A 33 -4.24 1.27 6.38
N LEU A 34 -3.23 2.12 6.59
CA LEU A 34 -1.93 1.73 7.12
C LEU A 34 -2.08 1.04 8.48
N ASN A 35 -1.45 -0.14 8.63
CA ASN A 35 -1.53 -1.02 9.79
C ASN A 35 -2.94 -1.55 10.14
N LYS A 36 -3.89 -1.44 9.22
CA LYS A 36 -5.22 -2.04 9.31
C LYS A 36 -5.31 -3.25 8.39
N LYS A 37 -6.30 -4.09 8.62
CA LYS A 37 -6.61 -5.20 7.73
C LYS A 37 -7.11 -4.65 6.40
N ALA A 38 -6.54 -5.15 5.31
CA ALA A 38 -7.02 -4.84 3.97
C ALA A 38 -8.47 -5.33 3.78
N PRO A 39 -9.29 -4.66 2.98
CA PRO A 39 -10.60 -5.19 2.59
C PRO A 39 -10.43 -6.51 1.83
N GLU A 40 -11.53 -7.25 1.70
CA GLU A 40 -11.54 -8.45 0.87
C GLU A 40 -11.15 -8.10 -0.57
N PHE A 41 -10.25 -8.92 -1.15
CA PHE A 41 -9.78 -8.68 -2.50
C PHE A 41 -10.83 -9.15 -3.50
N VAL A 42 -11.38 -8.22 -4.26
CA VAL A 42 -12.41 -8.47 -5.29
C VAL A 42 -12.02 -7.77 -6.58
N VAL A 43 -12.09 -8.47 -7.70
CA VAL A 43 -11.95 -7.92 -9.06
C VAL A 43 -13.05 -8.50 -9.94
N GLU A 44 -13.45 -7.75 -10.97
CA GLU A 44 -14.51 -8.17 -11.88
C GLU A 44 -13.99 -9.19 -12.90
N GLU A 45 -12.82 -8.93 -13.49
CA GLU A 45 -12.20 -9.78 -14.51
C GLU A 45 -10.68 -9.74 -14.40
N TRP A 46 -10.03 -10.90 -14.56
CA TRP A 46 -8.59 -11.01 -14.72
C TRP A 46 -8.20 -10.89 -16.19
N ILE A 47 -7.34 -9.92 -16.52
CA ILE A 47 -6.73 -9.81 -17.86
C ILE A 47 -5.59 -10.81 -18.00
N SER A 48 -4.82 -11.02 -16.94
CA SER A 48 -3.79 -12.05 -16.83
C SER A 48 -4.33 -13.33 -16.17
N GLN A 49 -3.47 -14.35 -16.02
CA GLN A 49 -3.78 -15.48 -15.17
C GLN A 49 -3.96 -15.02 -13.71
N GLN A 50 -4.98 -15.56 -13.04
CA GLN A 50 -5.21 -15.27 -11.61
C GLN A 50 -4.08 -15.82 -10.73
N PRO A 51 -3.44 -15.00 -9.88
CA PRO A 51 -2.37 -15.44 -9.00
C PRO A 51 -2.86 -16.15 -7.74
N LYS A 52 -1.98 -16.97 -7.16
CA LYS A 52 -2.19 -17.49 -5.78
C LYS A 52 -1.72 -16.44 -4.78
N LEU A 53 -2.63 -15.94 -3.92
CA LEU A 53 -2.37 -14.86 -2.98
C LEU A 53 -1.99 -15.34 -1.57
N LYS A 54 -2.48 -16.51 -1.16
CA LYS A 54 -2.33 -17.03 0.21
C LYS A 54 -0.86 -17.11 0.65
N GLY A 55 -0.56 -16.48 1.78
CA GLY A 55 0.78 -16.52 2.40
C GLY A 55 1.83 -15.65 1.70
N LYS A 56 1.43 -14.76 0.79
CA LYS A 56 2.33 -13.86 0.07
C LYS A 56 2.10 -12.42 0.47
N PHE A 57 3.11 -11.58 0.26
CA PHE A 57 2.91 -10.14 0.17
C PHE A 57 2.15 -9.82 -1.11
N ILE A 58 1.26 -8.85 -1.04
CA ILE A 58 0.45 -8.42 -2.18
C ILE A 58 0.63 -6.91 -2.33
N LEU A 59 1.05 -6.48 -3.52
CA LEU A 59 1.12 -5.09 -3.91
C LEU A 59 -0.01 -4.84 -4.89
N ILE A 60 -0.95 -3.97 -4.54
CA ILE A 60 -2.05 -3.55 -5.39
C ILE A 60 -1.76 -2.15 -5.91
N ASP A 61 -1.76 -1.98 -7.22
CA ASP A 61 -1.63 -0.71 -7.92
C ASP A 61 -2.96 -0.33 -8.57
N PHE A 62 -3.55 0.76 -8.12
CA PHE A 62 -4.72 1.38 -8.77
C PHE A 62 -4.25 2.35 -9.84
N TRP A 63 -4.60 2.07 -11.09
CA TRP A 63 -4.10 2.79 -12.24
C TRP A 63 -5.14 2.93 -13.37
N ALA A 64 -4.78 3.64 -14.43
CA ALA A 64 -5.56 3.71 -15.67
C ALA A 64 -4.67 4.02 -16.87
N THR A 65 -5.12 3.67 -18.08
CA THR A 65 -4.37 3.88 -19.32
C THR A 65 -4.09 5.35 -19.63
N TRP A 66 -5.01 6.24 -19.25
CA TRP A 66 -4.90 7.68 -19.40
C TRP A 66 -4.03 8.36 -18.34
N CYS A 67 -3.69 7.67 -17.26
CA CYS A 67 -2.96 8.22 -16.12
C CYS A 67 -1.45 8.25 -16.41
N GLY A 68 -0.92 9.40 -16.78
CA GLY A 68 0.50 9.58 -17.09
C GLY A 68 1.45 9.17 -15.95
N PRO A 69 1.25 9.63 -14.69
CA PRO A 69 2.06 9.20 -13.56
C PRO A 69 1.98 7.69 -13.28
N CYS A 70 0.80 7.07 -13.48
CA CYS A 70 0.63 5.63 -13.34
C CYS A 70 1.52 4.87 -14.34
N ARG A 71 1.47 5.29 -15.62
CA ARG A 71 2.28 4.69 -16.68
C ARG A 71 3.79 4.80 -16.40
N LYS A 72 4.22 5.90 -15.77
CA LYS A 72 5.63 6.08 -15.34
C LYS A 72 6.04 5.11 -14.23
N ALA A 73 5.10 4.66 -13.39
CA ALA A 73 5.38 3.71 -12.32
C ALA A 73 5.47 2.25 -12.80
N ILE A 74 4.81 1.90 -13.92
CA ILE A 74 4.73 0.52 -14.43
C ILE A 74 6.10 -0.16 -14.57
N PRO A 75 7.15 0.46 -15.15
CA PRO A 75 8.45 -0.19 -15.28
C PRO A 75 9.04 -0.60 -13.93
N GLU A 76 8.94 0.23 -12.90
CA GLU A 76 9.42 -0.10 -11.55
C GLU A 76 8.60 -1.21 -10.90
N LEU A 77 7.28 -1.22 -11.11
CA LEU A 77 6.39 -2.29 -10.64
C LEU A 77 6.71 -3.63 -11.33
N ASN A 78 7.07 -3.63 -12.61
CA ASN A 78 7.58 -4.80 -13.33
C ASN A 78 8.85 -5.34 -12.66
N GLU A 79 9.81 -4.46 -12.33
CA GLU A 79 11.03 -4.85 -11.64
C GLU A 79 10.74 -5.43 -10.24
N PHE A 80 9.77 -4.89 -9.50
CA PHE A 80 9.36 -5.47 -8.22
C PHE A 80 8.78 -6.87 -8.39
N ALA A 81 7.90 -7.08 -9.37
CA ALA A 81 7.32 -8.38 -9.66
C ALA A 81 8.41 -9.41 -10.01
N LYS A 82 9.41 -9.02 -10.81
CA LYS A 82 10.54 -9.85 -11.20
C LYS A 82 11.49 -10.12 -10.01
N LYS A 83 11.90 -9.07 -9.30
CA LYS A 83 12.88 -9.16 -8.20
C LYS A 83 12.37 -10.00 -7.03
N PHE A 84 11.14 -9.78 -6.60
CA PHE A 84 10.58 -10.45 -5.43
C PHE A 84 9.83 -11.75 -5.75
N GLY A 85 9.46 -11.95 -7.00
CA GLY A 85 9.00 -13.22 -7.59
C GLY A 85 7.96 -13.94 -6.73
N LYS A 86 8.31 -15.13 -6.22
CA LYS A 86 7.38 -15.99 -5.46
C LYS A 86 6.88 -15.41 -4.13
N LYS A 87 7.55 -14.38 -3.58
CA LYS A 87 7.24 -13.80 -2.25
C LYS A 87 6.28 -12.62 -2.34
N LEU A 88 6.27 -11.89 -3.45
CA LEU A 88 5.44 -10.73 -3.71
C LEU A 88 4.57 -10.97 -4.95
N VAL A 89 3.29 -10.71 -4.84
CA VAL A 89 2.35 -10.68 -5.98
C VAL A 89 2.03 -9.23 -6.26
N VAL A 90 2.39 -8.72 -7.44
CA VAL A 90 2.03 -7.38 -7.89
C VAL A 90 0.79 -7.49 -8.78
N ILE A 91 -0.22 -6.66 -8.52
CA ILE A 91 -1.50 -6.66 -9.24
C ILE A 91 -1.88 -5.23 -9.58
N GLY A 92 -2.02 -4.95 -10.86
CA GLY A 92 -2.63 -3.72 -11.34
C GLY A 92 -4.14 -3.87 -11.45
N ILE A 93 -4.89 -2.92 -10.89
CA ILE A 93 -6.36 -2.87 -10.99
C ILE A 93 -6.74 -1.57 -11.69
N SER A 94 -7.40 -1.68 -12.85
CA SER A 94 -8.01 -0.54 -13.55
C SER A 94 -9.53 -0.56 -13.41
N ASP A 95 -10.15 0.62 -13.36
CA ASP A 95 -11.59 0.80 -13.46
C ASP A 95 -12.07 0.99 -14.92
N GLU A 96 -11.18 0.80 -15.88
CA GLU A 96 -11.51 0.74 -17.29
C GLU A 96 -11.91 -0.69 -17.71
N THR A 97 -12.51 -0.83 -18.88
CA THR A 97 -12.83 -2.15 -19.46
C THR A 97 -11.56 -2.93 -19.80
N ALA A 98 -11.67 -4.26 -19.82
CA ALA A 98 -10.55 -5.15 -20.17
C ALA A 98 -9.99 -4.84 -21.58
N ASP A 99 -10.86 -4.55 -22.56
CA ASP A 99 -10.44 -4.20 -23.91
C ASP A 99 -9.61 -2.92 -23.93
N LYS A 100 -10.05 -1.89 -23.19
CA LYS A 100 -9.32 -0.63 -23.07
C LYS A 100 -7.91 -0.83 -22.49
N VAL A 101 -7.80 -1.65 -21.47
CA VAL A 101 -6.51 -1.97 -20.86
C VAL A 101 -5.63 -2.79 -21.80
N LYS A 102 -6.19 -3.76 -22.53
CA LYS A 102 -5.46 -4.59 -23.52
C LYS A 102 -4.96 -3.80 -24.74
N GLU A 103 -5.60 -2.68 -25.09
CA GLU A 103 -5.16 -1.78 -26.15
C GLU A 103 -3.85 -1.06 -25.83
N MET A 104 -3.56 -0.80 -24.54
CA MET A 104 -2.31 -0.16 -24.14
C MET A 104 -1.12 -1.11 -24.31
N LYS A 105 -0.17 -0.74 -25.19
CA LYS A 105 1.03 -1.54 -25.48
C LYS A 105 2.29 -0.98 -24.83
N ASP A 106 2.30 0.30 -24.53
CA ASP A 106 3.45 0.99 -23.94
C ASP A 106 3.01 1.91 -22.79
N PRO A 107 3.57 1.75 -21.59
CA PRO A 107 4.49 0.68 -21.18
C PRO A 107 3.80 -0.68 -21.07
N ASN A 108 4.55 -1.77 -21.36
CA ASN A 108 4.06 -3.13 -21.17
C ASN A 108 3.95 -3.48 -19.68
N ILE A 109 2.84 -4.13 -19.30
CA ILE A 109 2.63 -4.62 -17.93
C ILE A 109 3.04 -6.10 -17.88
N GLU A 110 4.04 -6.43 -17.04
CA GLU A 110 4.60 -7.77 -16.87
C GLU A 110 4.15 -8.44 -15.56
N TYR A 111 3.36 -7.74 -14.75
CA TYR A 111 2.74 -8.24 -13.53
C TYR A 111 1.26 -8.60 -13.75
N TYR A 112 0.60 -9.13 -12.73
CA TYR A 112 -0.81 -9.52 -12.84
C TYR A 112 -1.70 -8.31 -13.04
N SER A 113 -2.67 -8.45 -13.93
CA SER A 113 -3.58 -7.37 -14.31
C SER A 113 -5.03 -7.80 -14.24
N ALA A 114 -5.87 -6.94 -13.67
CA ALA A 114 -7.29 -7.14 -13.52
C ALA A 114 -8.06 -5.84 -13.74
N VAL A 115 -9.36 -5.94 -13.93
CA VAL A 115 -10.27 -4.80 -14.01
C VAL A 115 -11.38 -4.90 -12.96
N ASP A 116 -11.80 -3.74 -12.49
CA ASP A 116 -12.91 -3.53 -11.54
C ASP A 116 -13.68 -2.29 -11.99
N THR A 117 -14.47 -2.43 -13.05
CA THR A 117 -15.19 -1.31 -13.69
C THR A 117 -16.19 -0.63 -12.75
N LYS A 118 -16.64 -1.34 -11.71
CA LYS A 118 -17.51 -0.82 -10.65
C LYS A 118 -16.74 -0.10 -9.55
N GLY A 119 -15.41 -0.20 -9.55
CA GLY A 119 -14.52 0.42 -8.57
C GLY A 119 -14.75 -0.07 -7.14
N VAL A 120 -15.07 -1.34 -6.95
CA VAL A 120 -15.37 -1.93 -5.63
C VAL A 120 -14.18 -1.78 -4.70
N MET A 121 -12.98 -2.15 -5.17
CA MET A 121 -11.75 -2.01 -4.39
C MET A 121 -11.38 -0.56 -4.14
N LYS A 122 -11.49 0.32 -5.15
CA LYS A 122 -11.23 1.77 -4.99
C LYS A 122 -12.16 2.38 -3.95
N LYS A 123 -13.45 2.04 -3.95
CA LYS A 123 -14.43 2.51 -2.97
C LYS A 123 -14.16 1.99 -1.57
N ALA A 124 -13.83 0.70 -1.43
CA ALA A 124 -13.52 0.09 -0.13
C ALA A 124 -12.29 0.70 0.56
N LEU A 125 -11.36 1.28 -0.21
CA LEU A 125 -10.15 1.96 0.27
C LEU A 125 -10.26 3.49 0.21
N GLY A 126 -11.41 4.03 -0.20
CA GLY A 126 -11.61 5.47 -0.34
C GLY A 126 -10.64 6.13 -1.34
N VAL A 127 -10.17 5.40 -2.37
CA VAL A 127 -9.21 5.89 -3.35
C VAL A 127 -9.87 6.93 -4.26
N LYS A 128 -9.41 8.18 -4.17
CA LYS A 128 -9.92 9.35 -4.92
C LYS A 128 -8.94 9.82 -6.00
N GLY A 129 -7.69 9.37 -5.96
CA GLY A 129 -6.67 9.75 -6.91
C GLY A 129 -5.71 8.60 -7.20
N ILE A 130 -5.21 8.54 -8.44
CA ILE A 130 -4.26 7.54 -8.93
C ILE A 130 -2.99 8.22 -9.48
N PRO A 131 -1.82 7.52 -9.45
CA PRO A 131 -1.62 6.17 -8.95
C PRO A 131 -1.83 6.08 -7.43
N HIS A 132 -2.37 4.97 -6.96
CA HIS A 132 -2.41 4.64 -5.54
C HIS A 132 -2.01 3.19 -5.35
N VAL A 133 -1.02 2.97 -4.50
CA VAL A 133 -0.49 1.64 -4.24
C VAL A 133 -0.66 1.29 -2.77
N ILE A 134 -0.99 0.04 -2.48
CA ILE A 134 -0.92 -0.54 -1.13
C ILE A 134 -0.07 -1.80 -1.14
N LEU A 135 0.72 -2.00 -0.09
CA LEU A 135 1.48 -3.23 0.14
C LEU A 135 0.92 -3.95 1.37
N ILE A 136 0.45 -5.17 1.18
CA ILE A 136 -0.22 -6.00 2.17
C ILE A 136 0.71 -7.15 2.57
N ASP A 137 0.83 -7.41 3.87
CA ASP A 137 1.62 -8.54 4.40
C ASP A 137 0.85 -9.88 4.31
N PRO A 138 1.50 -11.05 4.55
CA PRO A 138 0.86 -12.37 4.50
C PRO A 138 -0.30 -12.56 5.49
N LYS A 139 -0.42 -11.70 6.50
CA LYS A 139 -1.52 -11.69 7.48
C LYS A 139 -2.70 -10.82 7.03
N GLY A 140 -2.58 -10.16 5.86
CA GLY A 140 -3.60 -9.29 5.31
C GLY A 140 -3.59 -7.87 5.88
N ILE A 141 -2.49 -7.42 6.46
CA ILE A 141 -2.37 -6.07 7.02
C ILE A 141 -1.61 -5.17 6.05
N VAL A 142 -2.14 -3.97 5.79
CA VAL A 142 -1.49 -2.98 4.94
C VAL A 142 -0.25 -2.42 5.65
N ARG A 143 0.91 -2.45 4.97
CA ARG A 143 2.20 -2.03 5.52
C ARG A 143 2.81 -0.84 4.80
N TRP A 144 2.30 -0.51 3.63
CA TRP A 144 2.64 0.71 2.90
C TRP A 144 1.44 1.14 2.07
N GLU A 145 1.28 2.46 1.87
CA GLU A 145 0.22 3.04 1.05
C GLU A 145 0.66 4.39 0.50
N GLY A 146 0.20 4.74 -0.69
CA GLY A 146 0.43 6.06 -1.26
C GLY A 146 0.73 6.08 -2.75
N PHE A 147 1.26 7.19 -3.23
CA PHE A 147 1.77 7.35 -4.59
C PHE A 147 3.19 6.77 -4.67
N PRO A 148 3.45 5.77 -5.52
CA PRO A 148 4.71 5.05 -5.52
C PRO A 148 5.94 5.92 -5.85
N LEU A 149 5.76 6.97 -6.65
CA LEU A 149 6.82 7.89 -7.08
C LEU A 149 6.78 9.25 -6.33
N LEU A 150 6.09 9.34 -5.20
CA LEU A 150 6.02 10.60 -4.44
C LEU A 150 7.35 10.89 -3.76
N GLN A 151 7.98 12.02 -4.11
CA GLN A 151 9.27 12.43 -3.55
C GLN A 151 9.26 12.44 -2.01
N GLY A 152 10.24 11.75 -1.43
CA GLY A 152 10.36 11.57 0.03
C GLY A 152 9.43 10.51 0.62
N HIS A 153 8.63 9.84 -0.22
CA HIS A 153 7.77 8.72 0.17
C HIS A 153 7.68 7.68 -0.95
N GLU A 154 8.77 7.48 -1.67
CA GLU A 154 8.82 6.53 -2.77
C GLU A 154 8.68 5.09 -2.26
N LEU A 155 7.97 4.26 -3.03
CA LEU A 155 7.97 2.83 -2.83
C LEU A 155 9.15 2.22 -3.58
N THR A 156 10.29 2.11 -2.92
CA THR A 156 11.49 1.51 -3.53
C THR A 156 11.63 0.02 -3.18
N ALA A 157 12.50 -0.68 -3.89
CA ALA A 157 12.83 -2.07 -3.58
C ALA A 157 13.34 -2.24 -2.15
N GLU A 158 14.12 -1.28 -1.63
CA GLU A 158 14.64 -1.29 -0.26
C GLU A 158 13.52 -1.15 0.77
N VAL A 159 12.51 -0.31 0.49
CA VAL A 159 11.31 -0.17 1.34
C VAL A 159 10.54 -1.48 1.40
N ILE A 160 10.32 -2.12 0.24
CA ILE A 160 9.64 -3.42 0.16
C ILE A 160 10.44 -4.47 0.93
N GLU A 161 11.76 -4.55 0.76
CA GLU A 161 12.63 -5.50 1.47
C GLU A 161 12.56 -5.34 2.98
N LYS A 162 12.62 -4.10 3.49
CA LYS A 162 12.49 -3.80 4.92
C LYS A 162 11.14 -4.28 5.46
N ILE A 163 10.05 -4.01 4.74
CA ILE A 163 8.70 -4.45 5.11
C ILE A 163 8.63 -5.98 5.10
N MET A 164 9.09 -6.63 4.04
CA MET A 164 9.09 -8.08 3.92
C MET A 164 9.95 -8.78 4.99
N LYS A 165 11.07 -8.16 5.39
CA LYS A 165 11.91 -8.67 6.48
C LYS A 165 11.22 -8.57 7.84
N LYS A 166 10.48 -7.47 8.07
CA LYS A 166 9.82 -7.18 9.35
C LYS A 166 8.54 -7.99 9.57
N TYR A 167 7.78 -8.28 8.50
CA TYR A 167 6.42 -8.83 8.60
C TYR A 167 6.24 -10.20 7.92
N LYS A 168 7.27 -11.04 7.94
CA LYS A 168 7.23 -12.43 7.43
C LYS A 168 6.21 -13.29 8.18
#